data_93cdd6ebdbe67b4cffe678de94fc38cf
#
_entry.id   93cdd6ebdbe67b4cffe678de94fc38cf
#
_cell.length_a   1.000
_cell.length_b   1.000
_cell.length_c   1.000
_cell.angle_alpha   90.00
_cell.angle_beta   90.00
_cell.angle_gamma   90.00
#
_symmetry.space_group_name_H-M   'P 1'
#
loop_
_entity.id
_entity.type
_entity.pdbx_description
1 polymer ?
#
loop_
_entity_poly.entity_id
_entity_poly.type
_entity_poly.pdbx_seq_one_letter_code
_entity_poly.pdbx_strand_id
1 'polypeptide(L)'
;MGKKTKYPSIPRGKMTPAERALAETAEILTGSRGDGRDRALTPRDLEEVGILSIKPAPGGGSKIESEVPPTDGGGGTTDNPDPAAQTPSKPTGFVATGLYENVLLQWDVPTYVGHSFTEIYRSATDDFGTAVRVQTSSNNVTSDTAPTAVTYYYWIRHVNTNNEKGPLNATAGTEASTAQDVEQLLIDITGQIS
;
A
#
# COMPACT_ATOMS: atom_id res chain seq x y z
N MET A 1 -1.91 40.19 -10.28
CA MET A 1 -0.43 40.23 -10.31
C MET A 1 0.06 40.60 -8.91
N GLY A 2 0.49 39.61 -8.10
CA GLY A 2 1.00 39.83 -6.76
C GLY A 2 2.39 40.45 -6.82
N LYS A 3 2.65 41.53 -6.06
CA LYS A 3 3.98 42.13 -5.93
C LYS A 3 4.94 41.10 -5.34
N LYS A 4 5.93 40.66 -6.13
CA LYS A 4 7.06 39.84 -5.62
C LYS A 4 7.74 40.67 -4.52
N THR A 5 7.73 40.16 -3.30
CA THR A 5 8.48 40.77 -2.18
C THR A 5 9.96 40.54 -2.47
N LYS A 6 10.67 41.62 -2.84
CA LYS A 6 12.10 41.57 -3.09
C LYS A 6 12.80 41.55 -1.74
N TYR A 7 13.41 40.46 -1.38
CA TYR A 7 14.26 40.39 -0.19
C TYR A 7 15.45 41.34 -0.33
N PRO A 8 15.79 42.11 0.72
CA PRO A 8 16.93 43.01 0.67
C PRO A 8 18.21 42.18 0.45
N SER A 9 19.12 42.69 -0.42
CA SER A 9 20.41 42.05 -0.61
C SER A 9 21.23 42.16 0.67
N ILE A 10 21.96 41.08 1.01
CA ILE A 10 22.85 41.09 2.17
C ILE A 10 24.02 42.06 1.91
N PRO A 11 24.28 43.03 2.79
CA PRO A 11 25.39 43.98 2.61
C PRO A 11 26.74 43.26 2.59
N ARG A 12 27.52 43.44 1.51
CA ARG A 12 28.85 42.79 1.32
C ARG A 12 29.99 43.65 1.84
N GLY A 13 29.90 44.16 3.08
CA GLY A 13 30.99 44.86 3.73
C GLY A 13 32.20 43.97 3.99
N LYS A 14 33.06 44.33 4.95
CA LYS A 14 34.21 43.48 5.37
C LYS A 14 33.70 42.21 6.05
N MET A 15 33.40 41.17 5.25
CA MET A 15 32.95 39.86 5.72
C MET A 15 34.13 38.89 5.81
N THR A 16 34.12 38.09 6.84
CA THR A 16 35.01 36.92 6.92
C THR A 16 34.62 35.88 5.85
N PRO A 17 35.50 34.94 5.50
CA PRO A 17 35.16 33.88 4.54
C PRO A 17 33.93 33.08 4.91
N ALA A 18 33.71 32.81 6.20
CA ALA A 18 32.54 32.08 6.69
C ALA A 18 31.23 32.88 6.54
N GLU A 19 31.26 34.17 6.88
CA GLU A 19 30.09 35.05 6.69
C GLU A 19 29.74 35.22 5.22
N ARG A 20 30.74 35.24 4.33
CA ARG A 20 30.50 35.29 2.88
C ARG A 20 29.84 34.02 2.37
N ALA A 21 30.33 32.85 2.80
CA ALA A 21 29.72 31.56 2.41
C ALA A 21 28.26 31.47 2.89
N LEU A 22 27.99 31.92 4.12
CA LEU A 22 26.62 31.94 4.66
C LEU A 22 25.69 32.89 3.87
N ALA A 23 26.22 34.08 3.53
CA ALA A 23 25.48 35.06 2.72
C ALA A 23 25.15 34.51 1.32
N GLU A 24 26.12 33.86 0.67
CA GLU A 24 25.94 33.23 -0.64
C GLU A 24 24.91 32.09 -0.60
N THR A 25 24.94 31.26 0.44
CA THR A 25 23.94 30.18 0.65
C THR A 25 22.56 30.81 0.86
N ALA A 26 22.41 31.84 1.67
CA ALA A 26 21.15 32.52 1.89
C ALA A 26 20.61 33.16 0.60
N GLU A 27 21.46 33.75 -0.23
CA GLU A 27 21.09 34.34 -1.52
C GLU A 27 20.57 33.24 -2.51
N ILE A 28 21.20 32.07 -2.52
CA ILE A 28 20.76 30.93 -3.34
C ILE A 28 19.39 30.43 -2.85
N LEU A 29 19.25 30.16 -1.55
CA LEU A 29 18.00 29.66 -0.94
C LEU A 29 16.83 30.62 -1.09
N THR A 30 17.08 31.93 -1.13
CA THR A 30 16.04 32.98 -1.36
C THR A 30 15.81 33.25 -2.84
N GLY A 31 16.57 32.65 -3.75
CA GLY A 31 16.47 32.89 -5.20
C GLY A 31 17.00 34.25 -5.64
N SER A 32 17.76 34.94 -4.78
CA SER A 32 18.38 36.22 -5.11
C SER A 32 19.64 36.07 -5.95
N ARG A 33 20.20 34.86 -6.05
CA ARG A 33 21.40 34.51 -6.82
C ARG A 33 21.14 33.22 -7.61
N GLY A 34 21.75 33.11 -8.80
CA GLY A 34 21.59 31.97 -9.69
C GLY A 34 20.35 32.08 -10.59
N ASP A 35 19.95 30.95 -11.18
CA ASP A 35 18.77 30.85 -12.07
C ASP A 35 17.45 30.62 -11.31
N GLY A 36 17.50 30.59 -9.98
CA GLY A 36 16.35 30.40 -9.10
C GLY A 36 15.88 28.94 -8.94
N ARG A 37 16.56 27.97 -9.56
CA ARG A 37 16.19 26.55 -9.46
C ARG A 37 16.59 25.92 -8.13
N ASP A 38 17.66 26.43 -7.51
CA ASP A 38 18.21 25.93 -6.24
C ASP A 38 17.61 26.65 -5.01
N ARG A 39 16.58 27.52 -5.19
CA ARG A 39 15.96 28.21 -4.07
C ARG A 39 15.07 27.26 -3.27
N ALA A 40 14.96 27.51 -1.97
CA ALA A 40 14.02 26.81 -1.13
C ALA A 40 12.58 27.11 -1.59
N LEU A 41 11.78 26.06 -1.74
CA LEU A 41 10.35 26.20 -2.03
C LEU A 41 9.63 26.72 -0.80
N THR A 42 8.81 27.74 -1.00
CA THR A 42 7.93 28.29 0.04
C THR A 42 6.51 27.72 -0.12
N PRO A 43 5.68 27.73 0.94
CA PRO A 43 4.27 27.36 0.81
C PRO A 43 3.54 28.15 -0.29
N ARG A 44 3.94 29.38 -0.54
CA ARG A 44 3.37 30.23 -1.60
C ARG A 44 3.72 29.75 -3.01
N ASP A 45 4.93 29.21 -3.20
CA ASP A 45 5.31 28.62 -4.48
C ASP A 45 4.46 27.37 -4.77
N LEU A 46 4.16 26.58 -3.75
CA LEU A 46 3.32 25.39 -3.85
C LEU A 46 1.84 25.75 -4.10
N GLU A 47 1.37 26.87 -3.55
CA GLU A 47 0.03 27.41 -3.84
C GLU A 47 -0.07 27.92 -5.30
N GLU A 48 0.97 28.59 -5.81
CA GLU A 48 0.99 29.13 -7.17
C GLU A 48 0.97 28.01 -8.24
N VAL A 49 1.52 26.83 -7.93
CA VAL A 49 1.47 25.65 -8.81
C VAL A 49 0.28 24.72 -8.52
N GLY A 50 -0.62 25.07 -7.57
CA GLY A 50 -1.83 24.31 -7.29
C GLY A 50 -1.60 23.01 -6.53
N ILE A 51 -0.48 22.89 -5.81
CA ILE A 51 -0.17 21.69 -4.98
C ILE A 51 -0.85 21.80 -3.61
N LEU A 52 -1.03 23.04 -3.10
CA LEU A 52 -1.71 23.27 -1.83
C LEU A 52 -2.50 24.58 -1.87
N SER A 53 -3.48 24.72 -1.00
CA SER A 53 -4.16 25.99 -0.73
C SER A 53 -3.93 26.44 0.71
N ILE A 54 -3.76 27.75 0.91
CA ILE A 54 -3.59 28.38 2.21
C ILE A 54 -4.86 29.14 2.53
N LYS A 55 -5.65 28.65 3.49
CA LYS A 55 -6.90 29.27 3.92
C LYS A 55 -6.78 29.85 5.32
N PRO A 56 -7.45 30.99 5.61
CA PRO A 56 -7.51 31.50 6.95
C PRO A 56 -8.16 30.47 7.90
N ALA A 57 -7.55 30.27 9.07
CA ALA A 57 -8.12 29.40 10.09
C ALA A 57 -8.96 30.23 11.10
N PRO A 58 -10.08 29.69 11.62
CA PRO A 58 -10.82 30.30 12.72
C PRO A 58 -9.92 30.41 13.96
N GLY A 59 -9.77 31.62 14.49
CA GLY A 59 -8.90 31.86 15.64
C GLY A 59 -7.54 32.51 15.33
N GLY A 60 -7.29 32.85 14.06
CA GLY A 60 -6.04 33.46 13.59
C GLY A 60 -5.00 32.43 13.25
N GLY A 61 -4.42 32.55 12.09
CA GLY A 61 -3.47 31.61 11.51
C GLY A 61 -3.89 31.17 10.12
N SER A 62 -3.14 30.28 9.51
CA SER A 62 -3.45 29.73 8.18
C SER A 62 -3.51 28.22 8.25
N LYS A 63 -4.52 27.62 7.62
CA LYS A 63 -4.62 26.19 7.38
C LYS A 63 -4.07 25.89 5.99
N ILE A 64 -3.20 24.91 5.90
CA ILE A 64 -2.63 24.40 4.64
C ILE A 64 -3.42 23.15 4.26
N GLU A 65 -4.01 23.15 3.06
CA GLU A 65 -4.71 21.99 2.49
C GLU A 65 -3.99 21.57 1.22
N SER A 66 -3.77 20.27 1.04
CA SER A 66 -3.21 19.73 -0.20
C SER A 66 -4.28 19.73 -1.29
N GLU A 67 -3.97 20.33 -2.43
CA GLU A 67 -4.82 20.31 -3.63
C GLU A 67 -4.31 19.30 -4.66
N VAL A 68 -3.25 18.55 -4.34
CA VAL A 68 -2.78 17.46 -5.20
C VAL A 68 -3.85 16.39 -5.16
N PRO A 69 -4.47 16.04 -6.30
CA PRO A 69 -5.33 14.86 -6.36
C PRO A 69 -4.50 13.67 -5.89
N PRO A 70 -5.05 12.73 -5.12
CA PRO A 70 -4.32 11.54 -4.70
C PRO A 70 -3.83 10.83 -5.96
N THR A 71 -2.52 10.93 -6.22
CA THR A 71 -1.86 10.13 -7.23
C THR A 71 -1.85 8.72 -6.66
N ASP A 72 -2.52 7.81 -7.35
CA ASP A 72 -2.65 6.40 -7.01
C ASP A 72 -1.26 5.78 -6.74
N GLY A 73 -0.92 5.64 -5.46
CA GLY A 73 0.40 5.19 -5.03
C GLY A 73 0.61 5.26 -3.52
N GLY A 74 -0.09 4.44 -2.76
CA GLY A 74 0.32 4.05 -1.41
C GLY A 74 -0.35 4.77 -0.25
N GLY A 75 -1.28 4.11 0.40
CA GLY A 75 -1.45 4.12 1.84
C GLY A 75 -1.84 5.43 2.53
N GLY A 76 -2.79 6.17 2.01
CA GLY A 76 -3.45 7.23 2.76
C GLY A 76 -4.89 6.82 3.04
N THR A 77 -5.27 6.72 4.31
CA THR A 77 -6.68 6.67 4.71
C THR A 77 -7.32 8.00 4.35
N THR A 78 -7.74 8.17 3.12
CA THR A 78 -8.69 9.24 2.78
C THR A 78 -10.07 8.69 3.07
N ASP A 79 -10.79 9.32 4.01
CA ASP A 79 -12.21 9.05 4.29
C ASP A 79 -13.12 9.40 3.09
N ASN A 80 -12.56 9.73 1.92
CA ASN A 80 -13.30 10.00 0.71
C ASN A 80 -13.27 8.74 -0.18
N PRO A 81 -14.40 8.05 -0.34
CA PRO A 81 -14.47 6.85 -1.16
C PRO A 81 -14.12 7.16 -2.62
N ASP A 82 -13.39 6.26 -3.28
CA ASP A 82 -13.12 6.32 -4.71
C ASP A 82 -14.44 6.21 -5.49
N PRO A 83 -14.91 7.29 -6.16
CA PRO A 83 -16.18 7.26 -6.86
C PRO A 83 -16.18 6.32 -8.07
N ALA A 84 -15.02 5.90 -8.54
CA ALA A 84 -14.87 4.95 -9.65
C ALA A 84 -14.83 3.49 -9.18
N ALA A 85 -14.62 3.24 -7.88
CA ALA A 85 -14.55 1.88 -7.35
C ALA A 85 -15.90 1.19 -7.49
N GLN A 86 -15.88 0.03 -8.12
CA GLN A 86 -17.06 -0.83 -8.27
C GLN A 86 -17.15 -1.81 -7.10
N THR A 87 -18.36 -2.30 -6.80
CA THR A 87 -18.57 -3.41 -5.88
C THR A 87 -17.74 -4.62 -6.32
N PRO A 88 -16.93 -5.23 -5.43
CA PRO A 88 -16.06 -6.32 -5.80
C PRO A 88 -16.83 -7.52 -6.33
N SER A 89 -16.41 -8.03 -7.48
CA SER A 89 -16.95 -9.25 -8.05
C SER A 89 -16.53 -10.48 -7.24
N LYS A 90 -17.30 -11.57 -7.38
CA LYS A 90 -16.94 -12.88 -6.85
C LYS A 90 -15.62 -13.35 -7.49
N PRO A 91 -14.61 -13.83 -6.74
CA PRO A 91 -13.41 -14.44 -7.30
C PRO A 91 -13.75 -15.68 -8.12
N THR A 92 -13.08 -15.84 -9.27
CA THR A 92 -13.19 -16.99 -10.17
C THR A 92 -11.83 -17.68 -10.34
N GLY A 93 -11.84 -18.93 -10.83
CA GLY A 93 -10.61 -19.68 -11.09
C GLY A 93 -9.77 -19.98 -9.85
N PHE A 94 -10.36 -19.95 -8.65
CA PHE A 94 -9.60 -20.19 -7.43
C PHE A 94 -9.18 -21.65 -7.31
N VAL A 95 -7.85 -21.86 -7.19
CA VAL A 95 -7.21 -23.16 -7.01
C VAL A 95 -6.25 -23.08 -5.82
N ALA A 96 -6.27 -24.10 -4.98
CA ALA A 96 -5.31 -24.32 -3.89
C ALA A 96 -4.56 -25.62 -4.15
N THR A 97 -3.23 -25.53 -4.27
CA THR A 97 -2.37 -26.68 -4.54
C THR A 97 -1.41 -26.89 -3.38
N GLY A 98 -1.54 -28.03 -2.70
CA GLY A 98 -0.62 -28.39 -1.63
C GLY A 98 0.76 -28.74 -2.16
N LEU A 99 1.79 -28.21 -1.51
CA LEU A 99 3.21 -28.51 -1.72
C LEU A 99 3.77 -29.18 -0.46
N TYR A 100 5.08 -29.15 -0.24
CA TYR A 100 5.69 -29.80 0.94
C TYR A 100 5.31 -29.12 2.26
N GLU A 101 5.64 -27.83 2.41
CA GLU A 101 5.33 -27.02 3.62
C GLU A 101 4.57 -25.74 3.25
N ASN A 102 3.92 -25.72 2.11
CA ASN A 102 3.19 -24.57 1.60
C ASN A 102 1.96 -25.02 0.81
N VAL A 103 1.00 -24.15 0.71
CA VAL A 103 -0.11 -24.26 -0.23
C VAL A 103 -0.03 -23.09 -1.20
N LEU A 104 0.11 -23.39 -2.49
CA LEU A 104 0.05 -22.39 -3.56
C LEU A 104 -1.41 -22.05 -3.85
N LEU A 105 -1.75 -20.77 -3.82
CA LEU A 105 -3.08 -20.23 -4.03
C LEU A 105 -3.08 -19.35 -5.27
N GLN A 106 -3.96 -19.63 -6.22
CA GLN A 106 -4.05 -18.90 -7.49
C GLN A 106 -5.53 -18.65 -7.83
N TRP A 107 -5.81 -17.53 -8.51
CA TRP A 107 -7.15 -17.17 -8.97
C TRP A 107 -7.07 -16.27 -10.19
N ASP A 108 -8.20 -16.04 -10.84
CA ASP A 108 -8.28 -15.14 -11.99
C ASP A 108 -8.06 -13.68 -11.57
N VAL A 109 -7.46 -12.90 -12.48
CA VAL A 109 -7.27 -11.46 -12.26
C VAL A 109 -8.64 -10.79 -12.16
N PRO A 110 -8.89 -10.00 -11.10
CA PRO A 110 -10.13 -9.24 -10.98
C PRO A 110 -10.34 -8.29 -12.17
N THR A 111 -11.58 -8.23 -12.69
CA THR A 111 -11.91 -7.41 -13.87
C THR A 111 -12.69 -6.13 -13.54
N TYR A 112 -13.09 -5.93 -12.28
CA TYR A 112 -13.79 -4.73 -11.83
C TYR A 112 -12.82 -3.58 -11.51
N VAL A 113 -13.30 -2.35 -11.60
CA VAL A 113 -12.49 -1.15 -11.32
C VAL A 113 -12.34 -0.94 -9.82
N GLY A 114 -11.14 -0.56 -9.38
CA GLY A 114 -10.86 -0.24 -7.98
C GLY A 114 -10.53 -1.46 -7.12
N HIS A 115 -10.01 -2.55 -7.70
CA HIS A 115 -9.48 -3.67 -6.90
C HIS A 115 -8.30 -3.19 -6.04
N SER A 116 -8.33 -3.50 -4.75
CA SER A 116 -7.25 -3.18 -3.81
C SER A 116 -6.44 -4.43 -3.45
N PHE A 117 -7.11 -5.43 -2.90
CA PHE A 117 -6.49 -6.71 -2.52
C PHE A 117 -7.54 -7.81 -2.42
N THR A 118 -7.04 -9.04 -2.31
CA THR A 118 -7.83 -10.24 -2.03
C THR A 118 -7.53 -10.70 -0.61
N GLU A 119 -8.56 -10.91 0.22
CA GLU A 119 -8.45 -11.56 1.53
C GLU A 119 -8.45 -13.08 1.35
N ILE A 120 -7.53 -13.76 2.04
CA ILE A 120 -7.40 -15.22 2.04
C ILE A 120 -7.72 -15.75 3.43
N TYR A 121 -8.62 -16.72 3.49
CA TYR A 121 -9.08 -17.38 4.71
C TYR A 121 -8.73 -18.85 4.68
N ARG A 122 -8.44 -19.42 5.84
CA ARG A 122 -8.11 -20.84 6.03
C ARG A 122 -8.83 -21.42 7.23
N SER A 123 -9.29 -22.65 7.13
CA SER A 123 -9.78 -23.46 8.24
C SER A 123 -9.29 -24.90 8.12
N ALA A 124 -9.25 -25.63 9.23
CA ALA A 124 -9.02 -27.08 9.25
C ALA A 124 -10.28 -27.88 8.89
N THR A 125 -11.43 -27.24 8.81
CA THR A 125 -12.73 -27.85 8.46
C THR A 125 -13.37 -27.08 7.32
N ASP A 126 -14.22 -27.72 6.52
CA ASP A 126 -14.99 -27.08 5.46
C ASP A 126 -16.16 -26.27 6.05
N ASP A 127 -15.83 -25.32 6.91
CA ASP A 127 -16.77 -24.38 7.53
C ASP A 127 -16.15 -22.99 7.59
N PHE A 128 -16.69 -22.06 6.80
CA PHE A 128 -16.23 -20.66 6.81
C PHE A 128 -16.40 -19.98 8.18
N GLY A 129 -17.35 -20.42 9.00
CA GLY A 129 -17.57 -19.89 10.35
C GLY A 129 -16.36 -20.09 11.28
N THR A 130 -15.52 -21.09 10.99
CA THR A 130 -14.27 -21.37 11.74
C THR A 130 -13.02 -20.82 11.04
N ALA A 131 -13.17 -20.24 9.86
CA ALA A 131 -12.03 -19.78 9.07
C ALA A 131 -11.44 -18.49 9.63
N VAL A 132 -10.12 -18.42 9.64
CA VAL A 132 -9.36 -17.23 10.00
C VAL A 132 -8.71 -16.61 8.77
N ARG A 133 -8.65 -15.28 8.71
CA ARG A 133 -7.91 -14.60 7.66
C ARG A 133 -6.42 -14.77 7.90
N VAL A 134 -5.75 -15.51 7.01
CA VAL A 134 -4.32 -15.78 7.11
C VAL A 134 -3.47 -14.71 6.46
N GLN A 135 -3.93 -14.11 5.37
CA GLN A 135 -3.20 -13.07 4.65
C GLN A 135 -4.08 -12.27 3.71
N THR A 136 -3.48 -11.26 3.07
CA THR A 136 -4.03 -10.50 1.94
C THR A 136 -3.01 -10.47 0.80
N SER A 137 -3.47 -10.39 -0.44
CA SER A 137 -2.61 -10.27 -1.62
C SER A 137 -3.20 -9.29 -2.64
N SER A 138 -2.36 -8.41 -3.17
CA SER A 138 -2.73 -7.55 -4.31
C SER A 138 -2.47 -8.24 -5.66
N ASN A 139 -1.77 -9.38 -5.64
CA ASN A 139 -1.56 -10.23 -6.81
C ASN A 139 -2.61 -11.35 -6.84
N ASN A 140 -2.75 -12.01 -7.98
CA ASN A 140 -3.64 -13.16 -8.19
C ASN A 140 -2.99 -14.52 -7.89
N VAL A 141 -1.84 -14.51 -7.24
CA VAL A 141 -1.10 -15.68 -6.77
C VAL A 141 -0.42 -15.37 -5.45
N THR A 142 -0.42 -16.33 -4.53
CA THR A 142 0.31 -16.25 -3.26
C THR A 142 0.54 -17.66 -2.70
N SER A 143 1.31 -17.78 -1.64
CA SER A 143 1.48 -19.02 -0.90
C SER A 143 1.17 -18.85 0.57
N ASP A 144 0.60 -19.88 1.17
CA ASP A 144 0.37 -19.98 2.61
C ASP A 144 1.25 -21.08 3.19
N THR A 145 2.00 -20.78 4.25
CA THR A 145 2.83 -21.77 4.94
C THR A 145 1.95 -22.68 5.78
N ALA A 146 2.11 -23.98 5.60
CA ALA A 146 1.38 -25.00 6.32
C ALA A 146 2.34 -26.14 6.67
N PRO A 147 2.16 -26.83 7.83
CA PRO A 147 2.93 -28.03 8.13
C PRO A 147 2.75 -29.12 7.07
N THR A 148 3.64 -30.12 7.04
CA THR A 148 3.49 -31.32 6.23
C THR A 148 2.31 -32.17 6.69
N ALA A 149 1.75 -32.98 5.80
CA ALA A 149 0.66 -33.94 6.06
C ALA A 149 -0.60 -33.31 6.70
N VAL A 150 -0.92 -32.08 6.37
CA VAL A 150 -2.16 -31.43 6.83
C VAL A 150 -3.08 -31.09 5.67
N THR A 151 -4.37 -31.09 5.94
CA THR A 151 -5.39 -30.65 5.01
C THR A 151 -6.05 -29.38 5.54
N TYR A 152 -6.17 -28.38 4.67
CA TYR A 152 -6.84 -27.12 4.95
C TYR A 152 -7.85 -26.82 3.86
N TYR A 153 -8.85 -26.01 4.23
CA TYR A 153 -9.86 -25.46 3.36
C TYR A 153 -9.67 -23.96 3.25
N TYR A 154 -9.72 -23.45 2.01
CA TYR A 154 -9.43 -22.05 1.70
C TYR A 154 -10.61 -21.36 1.04
N TRP A 155 -10.80 -20.10 1.41
CA TRP A 155 -11.74 -19.17 0.78
C TRP A 155 -11.03 -17.87 0.48
N ILE A 156 -11.46 -17.21 -0.58
CA ILE A 156 -10.99 -15.89 -0.93
C ILE A 156 -12.15 -14.95 -1.23
N ARG A 157 -11.95 -13.67 -1.01
CA ARG A 157 -12.84 -12.61 -1.49
C ARG A 157 -12.04 -11.37 -1.86
N HIS A 158 -12.53 -10.63 -2.85
CA HIS A 158 -11.94 -9.37 -3.27
C HIS A 158 -12.41 -8.23 -2.37
N VAL A 159 -11.54 -7.21 -2.24
CA VAL A 159 -11.80 -5.96 -1.54
C VAL A 159 -11.40 -4.82 -2.46
N ASN A 160 -12.26 -3.79 -2.56
CA ASN A 160 -11.99 -2.61 -3.38
C ASN A 160 -11.24 -1.51 -2.58
N THR A 161 -10.88 -0.42 -3.26
CA THR A 161 -10.20 0.75 -2.69
C THR A 161 -11.04 1.46 -1.60
N ASN A 162 -12.35 1.25 -1.57
CA ASN A 162 -13.25 1.75 -0.53
C ASN A 162 -13.40 0.81 0.67
N ASN A 163 -12.56 -0.25 0.76
CA ASN A 163 -12.66 -1.33 1.76
C ASN A 163 -13.99 -2.10 1.74
N GLU A 164 -14.74 -2.01 0.65
CA GLU A 164 -15.92 -2.82 0.45
C GLU A 164 -15.49 -4.25 0.11
N LYS A 165 -16.14 -5.23 0.77
CA LYS A 165 -15.84 -6.65 0.63
C LYS A 165 -16.84 -7.31 -0.29
N GLY A 166 -16.35 -8.00 -1.29
CA GLY A 166 -17.15 -8.83 -2.18
C GLY A 166 -17.56 -10.16 -1.57
N PRO A 167 -18.32 -10.95 -2.32
CA PRO A 167 -18.69 -12.31 -1.91
C PRO A 167 -17.47 -13.24 -1.90
N LEU A 168 -17.59 -14.33 -1.14
CA LEU A 168 -16.61 -15.42 -1.17
C LEU A 168 -16.62 -16.14 -2.53
N ASN A 169 -15.49 -16.75 -2.91
CA ASN A 169 -15.36 -17.56 -4.13
C ASN A 169 -16.34 -18.73 -4.18
N ALA A 170 -16.64 -19.34 -3.04
CA ALA A 170 -17.60 -20.45 -2.93
C ALA A 170 -18.14 -20.55 -1.50
N THR A 171 -19.19 -21.33 -1.30
CA THR A 171 -19.71 -21.68 0.04
C THR A 171 -18.81 -22.73 0.68
N ALA A 172 -18.48 -23.80 -0.04
CA ALA A 172 -17.49 -24.79 0.38
C ALA A 172 -16.08 -24.28 0.18
N GLY A 173 -15.16 -24.64 1.07
CA GLY A 173 -13.74 -24.33 0.95
C GLY A 173 -13.07 -25.12 -0.16
N THR A 174 -12.07 -24.50 -0.77
CA THR A 174 -11.18 -25.23 -1.70
C THR A 174 -10.17 -26.01 -0.88
N GLU A 175 -10.25 -27.32 -0.93
CA GLU A 175 -9.38 -28.23 -0.18
C GLU A 175 -7.98 -28.23 -0.77
N ALA A 176 -6.96 -28.24 0.10
CA ALA A 176 -5.56 -28.52 -0.24
C ALA A 176 -4.86 -29.27 0.87
N SER A 177 -4.12 -30.31 0.50
CA SER A 177 -3.33 -31.13 1.42
C SER A 177 -1.86 -31.00 1.10
N THR A 178 -1.04 -30.69 2.10
CA THR A 178 0.42 -30.70 1.98
C THR A 178 0.96 -32.14 1.88
N ALA A 179 2.13 -32.28 1.25
CA ALA A 179 2.78 -33.59 1.10
C ALA A 179 3.14 -34.19 2.47
N GLN A 180 3.19 -35.52 2.53
CA GLN A 180 3.68 -36.22 3.71
C GLN A 180 5.19 -36.00 3.87
N ASP A 181 5.64 -35.96 5.13
CA ASP A 181 7.05 -35.96 5.45
C ASP A 181 7.65 -37.38 5.10
N VAL A 182 8.59 -37.38 4.19
CA VAL A 182 9.24 -38.62 3.73
C VAL A 182 10.01 -39.29 4.87
N GLU A 183 10.57 -38.52 5.79
CA GLU A 183 11.32 -39.03 6.94
C GLU A 183 10.37 -39.74 7.91
N GLN A 184 9.20 -39.18 8.20
CA GLN A 184 8.17 -39.82 9.02
C GLN A 184 7.64 -41.10 8.34
N LEU A 185 7.42 -41.07 7.03
CA LEU A 185 6.99 -42.25 6.27
C LEU A 185 8.03 -43.41 6.34
N LEU A 186 9.33 -43.10 6.29
CA LEU A 186 10.39 -44.06 6.47
C LEU A 186 10.40 -44.68 7.87
N ILE A 187 10.21 -43.88 8.90
CA ILE A 187 10.11 -44.32 10.30
C ILE A 187 8.94 -45.27 10.48
N ASP A 188 7.77 -44.91 9.93
CA ASP A 188 6.56 -45.74 10.02
C ASP A 188 6.73 -47.09 9.31
N ILE A 189 7.35 -47.13 8.12
CA ILE A 189 7.63 -48.34 7.38
C ILE A 189 8.64 -49.23 8.16
N THR A 190 9.70 -48.62 8.71
CA THR A 190 10.72 -49.38 9.46
C THR A 190 10.12 -49.96 10.75
N GLY A 191 9.20 -49.26 11.41
CA GLY A 191 8.47 -49.74 12.58
C GLY A 191 7.51 -50.88 12.28
N GLN A 192 7.00 -51.01 11.05
CA GLN A 192 6.12 -52.11 10.63
C GLN A 192 6.89 -53.41 10.26
N ILE A 193 8.21 -53.31 9.99
CA ILE A 193 9.06 -54.40 9.57
C ILE A 193 9.79 -55.03 10.77
N SER A 194 9.73 -54.39 11.94
CA SER A 194 10.36 -54.86 13.19
C SER A 194 9.42 -55.65 14.05
#